data_5adba9aa3d116de5f501b86dcd37db77
#
_entry.id   5adba9aa3d116de5f501b86dcd37db77
#
_cell.length_a   1.000
_cell.length_b   1.000
_cell.length_c   1.000
_cell.angle_alpha   90.00
_cell.angle_beta   90.00
_cell.angle_gamma   90.00
#
_symmetry.space_group_name_H-M   'P 1'
#
loop_
_entity.id
_entity.type
_entity.pdbx_description
1 polymer ?
#
loop_
_entity_poly.entity_id
_entity_poly.type
_entity_poly.pdbx_seq_one_letter_code
_entity_poly.pdbx_strand_id
1 'polypeptide(L)'
;MISSAVHVDVLRVTGFRVRRTVGIGEHKLEEVFSGLGTSSALINVFGSEDELTKTLGHLKLKVEPFDSGLWLDRDTGTICIGFKHLAAARSDFLYLDVIHVLVHVRQFLEGRELYDQAFEYVERPTELEAYRHTIAEARRVGLKEDEILKYLRLDAADDSELGKLVEKIGVRARR
;
A
#
# COMPACT_ATOMS: atom_id res chain seq x y z
N MET A 1 -21.73 -16.15 -21.85
CA MET A 1 -20.26 -16.39 -21.77
C MET A 1 -19.72 -15.55 -20.62
N ILE A 2 -19.45 -16.19 -19.49
CA ILE A 2 -18.91 -15.52 -18.29
C ILE A 2 -17.43 -15.33 -18.59
N SER A 3 -17.00 -14.07 -18.82
CA SER A 3 -15.59 -13.71 -18.92
C SER A 3 -14.92 -14.08 -17.61
N SER A 4 -14.19 -15.19 -17.59
CA SER A 4 -13.27 -15.54 -16.52
C SER A 4 -12.20 -14.43 -16.46
N ALA A 5 -12.38 -13.47 -15.57
CA ALA A 5 -11.34 -12.51 -15.26
C ALA A 5 -10.14 -13.32 -14.75
N VAL A 6 -9.08 -13.38 -15.54
CA VAL A 6 -7.81 -13.96 -15.11
C VAL A 6 -7.33 -13.11 -13.94
N HIS A 7 -7.57 -13.63 -12.74
CA HIS A 7 -7.12 -13.01 -11.50
C HIS A 7 -5.60 -13.16 -11.46
N VAL A 8 -4.88 -12.03 -11.48
CA VAL A 8 -3.42 -12.07 -11.36
C VAL A 8 -3.08 -12.55 -9.96
N ASP A 9 -2.35 -13.65 -9.87
CA ASP A 9 -1.83 -14.13 -8.59
C ASP A 9 -0.61 -13.29 -8.21
N VAL A 10 -0.87 -12.16 -7.57
CA VAL A 10 0.15 -11.22 -7.08
C VAL A 10 1.16 -11.91 -6.17
N LEU A 11 0.70 -12.86 -5.36
CA LEU A 11 1.57 -13.62 -4.45
C LEU A 11 2.59 -14.46 -5.22
N ARG A 12 2.19 -15.04 -6.34
CA ARG A 12 3.07 -15.84 -7.20
C ARG A 12 4.08 -14.96 -7.94
N VAL A 13 3.65 -13.78 -8.40
CA VAL A 13 4.51 -12.85 -9.16
C VAL A 13 5.54 -12.16 -8.27
N THR A 14 5.14 -11.79 -7.04
CA THR A 14 5.96 -10.97 -6.14
C THR A 14 6.70 -11.76 -5.07
N GLY A 15 6.26 -12.97 -4.74
CA GLY A 15 6.72 -13.72 -3.58
C GLY A 15 6.19 -13.20 -2.24
N PHE A 16 5.33 -12.19 -2.26
CA PHE A 16 4.71 -11.64 -1.07
C PHE A 16 3.89 -12.69 -0.31
N ARG A 17 4.00 -12.71 1.00
CA ARG A 17 3.26 -13.61 1.90
C ARG A 17 2.69 -12.83 3.05
N VAL A 18 1.49 -13.22 3.47
CA VAL A 18 0.75 -12.60 4.58
C VAL A 18 0.45 -13.65 5.64
N ARG A 19 0.85 -13.39 6.86
CA ARG A 19 0.41 -14.17 8.02
C ARG A 19 -0.84 -13.52 8.62
N ARG A 20 -2.01 -14.03 8.24
CA ARG A 20 -3.31 -13.44 8.58
C ARG A 20 -3.78 -13.74 10.00
N THR A 21 -3.19 -14.73 10.66
CA THR A 21 -3.57 -15.22 11.99
C THR A 21 -2.59 -14.76 13.06
N VAL A 22 -2.37 -13.46 13.15
CA VAL A 22 -1.59 -12.84 14.22
C VAL A 22 -2.51 -12.18 15.24
N GLY A 23 -2.09 -12.15 16.51
CA GLY A 23 -2.84 -11.49 17.57
C GLY A 23 -2.79 -9.97 17.48
N ILE A 24 -3.72 -9.32 18.18
CA ILE A 24 -3.67 -7.88 18.42
C ILE A 24 -2.39 -7.55 19.20
N GLY A 25 -1.72 -6.46 18.84
CA GLY A 25 -0.49 -6.01 19.45
C GLY A 25 0.63 -5.74 18.45
N GLU A 26 1.85 -5.59 18.96
CA GLU A 26 3.03 -5.24 18.16
C GLU A 26 3.77 -6.51 17.69
N HIS A 27 4.16 -6.49 16.41
CA HIS A 27 4.91 -7.54 15.73
C HIS A 27 6.04 -6.93 14.92
N LYS A 28 7.02 -7.70 14.50
CA LYS A 28 7.93 -7.27 13.42
C LYS A 28 7.17 -7.29 12.10
N LEU A 29 7.39 -6.30 11.26
CA LEU A 29 6.72 -6.22 9.95
C LEU A 29 6.91 -7.51 9.15
N GLU A 30 8.14 -8.02 9.09
CA GLU A 30 8.51 -9.20 8.31
C GLU A 30 7.93 -10.52 8.83
N GLU A 31 7.48 -10.57 10.10
CA GLU A 31 6.75 -11.73 10.64
C GLU A 31 5.32 -11.83 10.10
N VAL A 32 4.76 -10.71 9.67
CA VAL A 32 3.38 -10.61 9.16
C VAL A 32 3.37 -10.49 7.64
N PHE A 33 4.25 -9.68 7.09
CA PHE A 33 4.42 -9.45 5.65
C PHE A 33 5.83 -9.82 5.22
N SER A 34 5.99 -10.91 4.50
CA SER A 34 7.29 -11.36 4.00
C SER A 34 7.37 -11.31 2.47
N GLY A 35 8.58 -11.45 1.92
CA GLY A 35 8.83 -11.37 0.48
C GLY A 35 8.91 -9.94 -0.06
N LEU A 36 9.11 -8.94 0.80
CA LEU A 36 9.21 -7.53 0.40
C LEU A 36 10.63 -7.12 -0.02
N GLY A 37 11.66 -7.76 0.52
CA GLY A 37 13.05 -7.35 0.33
C GLY A 37 13.57 -7.42 -1.11
N THR A 38 12.92 -8.20 -1.97
CA THR A 38 13.24 -8.32 -3.40
C THR A 38 12.29 -7.55 -4.31
N SER A 39 11.40 -6.75 -3.75
CA SER A 39 10.46 -5.93 -4.53
C SER A 39 11.20 -4.83 -5.27
N SER A 40 11.20 -4.89 -6.62
CA SER A 40 11.82 -3.84 -7.44
C SER A 40 11.19 -2.46 -7.22
N ALA A 41 9.89 -2.41 -6.93
CA ALA A 41 9.22 -1.15 -6.60
C ALA A 41 9.77 -0.55 -5.32
N LEU A 42 9.91 -1.35 -4.26
CA LEU A 42 10.45 -0.89 -2.98
C LEU A 42 11.95 -0.58 -3.08
N ILE A 43 12.72 -1.38 -3.80
CA ILE A 43 14.14 -1.09 -4.06
C ILE A 43 14.29 0.29 -4.70
N ASN A 44 13.44 0.64 -5.68
CA ASN A 44 13.44 1.97 -6.29
C ASN A 44 13.06 3.07 -5.30
N VAL A 45 12.10 2.82 -4.40
CA VAL A 45 11.68 3.78 -3.36
C VAL A 45 12.80 4.02 -2.34
N PHE A 46 13.48 2.96 -1.90
CA PHE A 46 14.53 3.03 -0.87
C PHE A 46 15.94 3.25 -1.43
N GLY A 47 16.10 3.20 -2.75
CA GLY A 47 17.34 3.46 -3.46
C GLY A 47 18.27 2.25 -3.63
N SER A 48 18.19 1.24 -2.78
CA SER A 48 18.93 -0.02 -2.91
C SER A 48 18.26 -1.17 -2.14
N GLU A 49 18.62 -2.40 -2.49
CA GLU A 49 18.18 -3.61 -1.77
C GLU A 49 18.70 -3.63 -0.33
N ASP A 50 19.93 -3.16 -0.10
CA ASP A 50 20.54 -3.10 1.23
C ASP A 50 19.78 -2.13 2.14
N GLU A 51 19.46 -0.94 1.67
CA GLU A 51 18.69 0.06 2.44
C GLU A 51 17.26 -0.42 2.70
N LEU A 52 16.62 -1.06 1.73
CA LEU A 52 15.31 -1.67 1.90
C LEU A 52 15.36 -2.76 2.99
N THR A 53 16.27 -3.72 2.87
CA THR A 53 16.42 -4.84 3.80
C THR A 53 16.71 -4.35 5.22
N LYS A 54 17.62 -3.39 5.36
CA LYS A 54 17.93 -2.76 6.64
C LYS A 54 16.70 -2.08 7.25
N THR A 55 15.96 -1.35 6.46
CA THR A 55 14.74 -0.67 6.92
C THR A 55 13.67 -1.68 7.34
N LEU A 56 13.35 -2.67 6.50
CA LEU A 56 12.36 -3.70 6.81
C LEU A 56 12.66 -4.43 8.13
N GLY A 57 13.92 -4.75 8.39
CA GLY A 57 14.34 -5.43 9.61
C GLY A 57 14.09 -4.66 10.91
N HIS A 58 13.89 -3.34 10.83
CA HIS A 58 13.60 -2.49 12.00
C HIS A 58 12.13 -2.08 12.13
N LEU A 59 11.33 -2.29 11.08
CA LEU A 59 9.94 -1.87 11.07
C LEU A 59 9.07 -2.76 11.95
N LYS A 60 8.15 -2.10 12.65
CA LYS A 60 7.12 -2.73 13.47
C LYS A 60 5.75 -2.54 12.82
N LEU A 61 4.91 -3.53 13.01
CA LEU A 61 3.51 -3.53 12.66
C LEU A 61 2.68 -3.68 13.93
N LYS A 62 1.78 -2.75 14.16
CA LYS A 62 0.79 -2.85 15.25
C LYS A 62 -0.54 -3.29 14.69
N VAL A 63 -1.02 -4.44 15.15
CA VAL A 63 -2.37 -4.94 14.84
C VAL A 63 -3.35 -4.37 15.85
N GLU A 64 -4.29 -3.57 15.38
CA GLU A 64 -5.29 -2.86 16.18
C GLU A 64 -6.63 -3.60 16.22
N PRO A 65 -7.40 -3.49 17.33
CA PRO A 65 -8.66 -4.22 17.51
C PRO A 65 -9.82 -3.69 16.66
N PHE A 66 -9.65 -2.57 15.98
CA PHE A 66 -10.72 -1.94 15.18
C PHE A 66 -10.67 -2.33 13.72
N ASP A 67 -11.73 -1.96 13.02
CA ASP A 67 -11.86 -2.16 11.58
C ASP A 67 -11.32 -0.92 10.87
N SER A 68 -10.04 -0.94 10.55
CA SER A 68 -9.33 0.11 9.83
C SER A 68 -8.38 -0.50 8.81
N GLY A 69 -8.04 0.22 7.75
CA GLY A 69 -7.06 -0.19 6.76
C GLY A 69 -5.65 -0.33 7.31
N LEU A 70 -4.67 -0.13 6.47
CA LEU A 70 -3.25 -0.05 6.80
C LEU A 70 -2.81 1.41 6.76
N TRP A 71 -2.13 1.92 7.78
CA TRP A 71 -1.66 3.31 7.84
C TRP A 71 -0.35 3.45 8.60
N LEU A 72 0.30 4.59 8.45
CA LEU A 72 1.47 4.98 9.23
C LEU A 72 1.07 5.96 10.34
N ASP A 73 1.38 5.63 11.58
CA ASP A 73 1.30 6.57 12.70
C ASP A 73 2.39 7.64 12.51
N ARG A 74 1.97 8.89 12.32
CA ARG A 74 2.86 10.01 12.01
C ARG A 74 3.78 10.42 13.17
N ASP A 75 3.35 10.12 14.41
CA ASP A 75 4.09 10.56 15.60
C ASP A 75 5.19 9.55 15.95
N THR A 76 4.95 8.28 15.68
CA THR A 76 5.85 7.18 16.03
C THR A 76 6.56 6.53 14.84
N GLY A 77 6.06 6.71 13.62
CA GLY A 77 6.52 5.97 12.45
C GLY A 77 6.16 4.48 12.48
N THR A 78 5.23 4.08 13.34
CA THR A 78 4.76 2.71 13.44
C THR A 78 3.71 2.44 12.37
N ILE A 79 3.84 1.34 11.65
CA ILE A 79 2.81 0.87 10.72
C ILE A 79 1.69 0.22 11.54
N CYS A 80 0.46 0.62 11.29
CA CYS A 80 -0.73 0.09 11.97
C CYS A 80 -1.70 -0.55 10.99
N ILE A 81 -2.35 -1.63 11.39
CA ILE A 81 -3.38 -2.31 10.59
C ILE A 81 -4.54 -2.77 11.46
N GLY A 82 -5.76 -2.59 10.99
CA GLY A 82 -6.93 -3.16 11.63
C GLY A 82 -6.97 -4.67 11.53
N PHE A 83 -7.30 -5.35 12.62
CA PHE A 83 -7.38 -6.81 12.68
C PHE A 83 -8.27 -7.42 11.58
N LYS A 84 -9.45 -6.84 11.34
CA LYS A 84 -10.37 -7.34 10.30
C LYS A 84 -9.82 -7.12 8.89
N HIS A 85 -9.15 -5.99 8.65
CA HIS A 85 -8.52 -5.73 7.35
C HIS A 85 -7.42 -6.74 7.07
N LEU A 86 -6.53 -6.99 8.04
CA LEU A 86 -5.50 -8.02 7.92
C LEU A 86 -6.09 -9.41 7.61
N ALA A 87 -7.18 -9.77 8.30
CA ALA A 87 -7.81 -11.09 8.14
C ALA A 87 -8.49 -11.28 6.78
N ALA A 88 -9.15 -10.24 6.26
CA ALA A 88 -10.13 -10.37 5.17
C ALA A 88 -9.79 -9.63 3.87
N ALA A 89 -8.84 -8.67 3.86
CA ALA A 89 -8.50 -7.92 2.66
C ALA A 89 -8.02 -8.83 1.52
N ARG A 90 -8.38 -8.51 0.28
CA ARG A 90 -7.84 -9.18 -0.91
C ARG A 90 -6.32 -9.13 -0.89
N SER A 91 -5.66 -10.22 -1.20
CA SER A 91 -4.19 -10.32 -1.10
C SER A 91 -3.46 -9.35 -2.03
N ASP A 92 -3.99 -9.12 -3.22
CA ASP A 92 -3.44 -8.17 -4.18
C ASP A 92 -3.60 -6.72 -3.69
N PHE A 93 -4.75 -6.35 -3.14
CA PHE A 93 -5.00 -5.03 -2.58
C PHE A 93 -4.17 -4.80 -1.31
N LEU A 94 -4.10 -5.79 -0.41
CA LEU A 94 -3.24 -5.71 0.77
C LEU A 94 -1.76 -5.56 0.41
N TYR A 95 -1.30 -6.21 -0.67
CA TYR A 95 0.03 -5.98 -1.20
C TYR A 95 0.23 -4.52 -1.62
N LEU A 96 -0.73 -3.93 -2.32
CA LEU A 96 -0.68 -2.53 -2.73
C LEU A 96 -0.72 -1.58 -1.53
N ASP A 97 -1.53 -1.88 -0.50
CA ASP A 97 -1.55 -1.12 0.75
C ASP A 97 -0.17 -1.13 1.43
N VAL A 98 0.51 -2.29 1.43
CA VAL A 98 1.87 -2.41 1.99
C VAL A 98 2.88 -1.59 1.17
N ILE A 99 2.80 -1.60 -0.16
CA ILE A 99 3.65 -0.74 -1.01
C ILE A 99 3.39 0.74 -0.67
N HIS A 100 2.12 1.15 -0.60
CA HIS A 100 1.72 2.53 -0.31
C HIS A 100 2.26 3.01 1.04
N VAL A 101 2.03 2.24 2.11
CA VAL A 101 2.48 2.62 3.45
C VAL A 101 4.01 2.63 3.55
N LEU A 102 4.73 1.78 2.84
CA LEU A 102 6.19 1.79 2.83
C LEU A 102 6.77 3.00 2.09
N VAL A 103 6.06 3.57 1.11
CA VAL A 103 6.43 4.88 0.57
C VAL A 103 6.30 5.95 1.66
N HIS A 104 5.22 5.94 2.45
CA HIS A 104 5.08 6.86 3.58
C HIS A 104 6.16 6.65 4.66
N VAL A 105 6.59 5.41 4.91
CA VAL A 105 7.74 5.15 5.79
C VAL A 105 8.99 5.86 5.27
N ARG A 106 9.27 5.77 3.98
CA ARG A 106 10.41 6.49 3.37
C ARG A 106 10.28 8.00 3.55
N GLN A 107 9.13 8.56 3.26
CA GLN A 107 8.84 9.98 3.43
C GLN A 107 8.98 10.42 4.90
N PHE A 108 8.52 9.60 5.84
CA PHE A 108 8.68 9.85 7.28
C PHE A 108 10.15 9.87 7.70
N LEU A 109 10.95 8.91 7.23
CA LEU A 109 12.40 8.86 7.50
C LEU A 109 13.15 10.05 6.90
N GLU A 110 12.64 10.64 5.83
CA GLU A 110 13.13 11.88 5.22
C GLU A 110 12.67 13.16 5.95
N GLY A 111 11.84 13.02 6.98
CA GLY A 111 11.30 14.14 7.75
C GLY A 111 10.26 14.97 7.00
N ARG A 112 9.56 14.37 6.03
CA ARG A 112 8.51 15.04 5.24
C ARG A 112 7.22 15.14 6.02
N GLU A 113 6.46 16.23 5.80
CA GLU A 113 5.12 16.39 6.36
C GLU A 113 4.12 15.52 5.57
N LEU A 114 3.63 14.45 6.21
CA LEU A 114 2.71 13.49 5.57
C LEU A 114 1.26 13.98 5.57
N TYR A 115 0.87 14.77 6.56
CA TYR A 115 -0.51 15.14 6.84
C TYR A 115 -0.74 16.65 6.67
N ASP A 116 -0.09 17.26 5.67
CA ASP A 116 -0.21 18.69 5.41
C ASP A 116 -1.68 19.11 5.23
N GLN A 117 -2.16 19.90 6.18
CA GLN A 117 -3.55 20.39 6.24
C GLN A 117 -3.84 21.46 5.16
N ALA A 118 -2.81 21.97 4.47
CA ALA A 118 -3.00 22.91 3.36
C ALA A 118 -3.59 22.26 2.11
N PHE A 119 -3.60 20.92 2.06
CA PHE A 119 -4.12 20.14 0.92
C PHE A 119 -5.25 19.21 1.34
N GLU A 120 -6.23 19.00 0.44
CA GLU A 120 -7.15 17.87 0.55
C GLU A 120 -6.35 16.56 0.50
N TYR A 121 -6.88 15.49 1.09
CA TYR A 121 -6.18 14.20 1.22
C TYR A 121 -5.54 13.73 -0.11
N VAL A 122 -6.34 13.61 -1.16
CA VAL A 122 -5.88 13.15 -2.50
C VAL A 122 -5.05 14.16 -3.28
N GLU A 123 -4.82 15.34 -2.71
CA GLU A 123 -4.01 16.40 -3.31
C GLU A 123 -2.67 16.59 -2.61
N ARG A 124 -2.46 15.94 -1.46
CA ARG A 124 -1.20 15.98 -0.73
C ARG A 124 -0.07 15.45 -1.60
N PRO A 125 1.05 16.17 -1.73
CA PRO A 125 2.18 15.72 -2.54
C PRO A 125 2.69 14.33 -2.13
N THR A 126 2.68 14.02 -0.82
CA THR A 126 3.10 12.73 -0.25
C THR A 126 2.16 11.60 -0.64
N GLU A 127 0.84 11.84 -0.61
CA GLU A 127 -0.16 10.85 -1.07
C GLU A 127 -0.06 10.60 -2.58
N LEU A 128 0.03 11.67 -3.38
CA LEU A 128 0.18 11.53 -4.82
C LEU A 128 1.44 10.75 -5.23
N GLU A 129 2.54 10.94 -4.52
CA GLU A 129 3.76 10.17 -4.72
C GLU A 129 3.54 8.70 -4.35
N ALA A 130 2.95 8.43 -3.17
CA ALA A 130 2.67 7.07 -2.73
C ALA A 130 1.74 6.34 -3.71
N TYR A 131 0.65 6.98 -4.17
CA TYR A 131 -0.22 6.40 -5.19
C TYR A 131 0.49 6.15 -6.53
N ARG A 132 1.36 7.05 -7.00
CA ARG A 132 2.11 6.83 -8.24
C ARG A 132 2.98 5.59 -8.17
N HIS A 133 3.70 5.38 -7.07
CA HIS A 133 4.48 4.16 -6.85
C HIS A 133 3.59 2.93 -6.77
N THR A 134 2.50 3.01 -6.02
CA THR A 134 1.54 1.90 -5.85
C THR A 134 0.90 1.49 -7.18
N ILE A 135 0.46 2.45 -8.00
CA ILE A 135 -0.18 2.16 -9.29
C ILE A 135 0.83 1.68 -10.33
N ALA A 136 2.05 2.20 -10.33
CA ALA A 136 3.12 1.67 -11.16
C ALA A 136 3.39 0.19 -10.83
N GLU A 137 3.42 -0.15 -9.55
CA GLU A 137 3.56 -1.54 -9.10
C GLU A 137 2.35 -2.41 -9.44
N ALA A 138 1.13 -1.91 -9.26
CA ALA A 138 -0.09 -2.62 -9.66
C ALA A 138 -0.05 -3.02 -11.14
N ARG A 139 0.36 -2.11 -12.01
CA ARG A 139 0.53 -2.37 -13.44
C ARG A 139 1.66 -3.37 -13.71
N ARG A 140 2.78 -3.24 -13.02
CA ARG A 140 3.93 -4.16 -13.15
C ARG A 140 3.56 -5.60 -12.81
N VAL A 141 2.76 -5.80 -11.78
CA VAL A 141 2.28 -7.15 -11.37
C VAL A 141 1.09 -7.63 -12.19
N GLY A 142 0.60 -6.84 -13.14
CA GLY A 142 -0.41 -7.23 -14.14
C GLY A 142 -1.86 -6.94 -13.75
N LEU A 143 -2.12 -6.08 -12.74
CA LEU A 143 -3.49 -5.61 -12.50
C LEU A 143 -3.98 -4.75 -13.67
N LYS A 144 -5.23 -4.97 -14.06
CA LYS A 144 -5.88 -4.17 -15.10
C LYS A 144 -6.40 -2.86 -14.53
N GLU A 145 -6.61 -1.87 -15.39
CA GLU A 145 -7.08 -0.54 -15.00
C GLU A 145 -8.42 -0.57 -14.22
N ASP A 146 -9.31 -1.50 -14.53
CA ASP A 146 -10.58 -1.68 -13.79
C ASP A 146 -10.36 -2.20 -12.35
N GLU A 147 -9.40 -3.09 -12.12
CA GLU A 147 -9.01 -3.52 -10.78
C GLU A 147 -8.28 -2.40 -10.01
N ILE A 148 -7.43 -1.64 -10.70
CA ILE A 148 -6.78 -0.45 -10.12
C ILE A 148 -7.83 0.58 -9.69
N LEU A 149 -8.85 0.84 -10.50
CA LEU A 149 -9.95 1.74 -10.14
C LEU A 149 -10.74 1.23 -8.92
N LYS A 150 -10.97 -0.09 -8.82
CA LYS A 150 -11.62 -0.68 -7.64
C LYS A 150 -10.77 -0.49 -6.38
N TYR A 151 -9.45 -0.65 -6.50
CA TYR A 151 -8.52 -0.40 -5.41
C TYR A 151 -8.59 1.05 -4.93
N LEU A 152 -8.44 2.02 -5.85
CA LEU A 152 -8.47 3.45 -5.51
C LEU A 152 -9.82 3.90 -4.92
N ARG A 153 -10.93 3.26 -5.32
CA ARG A 153 -12.25 3.56 -4.77
C ARG A 153 -12.38 3.21 -3.28
N LEU A 154 -11.57 2.29 -2.76
CA LEU A 154 -11.61 1.94 -1.34
C LEU A 154 -11.10 3.06 -0.45
N ASP A 155 -10.20 3.90 -0.97
CA ASP A 155 -9.57 4.99 -0.22
C ASP A 155 -10.25 6.34 -0.45
N ALA A 156 -10.89 6.54 -1.62
CA ALA A 156 -11.59 7.78 -1.93
C ALA A 156 -12.90 7.89 -1.15
N ALA A 157 -13.15 9.04 -0.54
CA ALA A 157 -14.36 9.31 0.23
C ALA A 157 -15.62 9.30 -0.64
N ASP A 158 -15.51 9.79 -1.88
CA ASP A 158 -16.60 9.88 -2.85
C ASP A 158 -16.10 9.85 -4.31
N ASP A 159 -17.03 9.92 -5.27
CA ASP A 159 -16.71 9.91 -6.70
C ASP A 159 -15.95 11.14 -7.17
N SER A 160 -16.12 12.30 -6.51
CA SER A 160 -15.39 13.53 -6.84
C SER A 160 -13.93 13.40 -6.46
N GLU A 161 -13.65 12.91 -5.25
CA GLU A 161 -12.31 12.66 -4.76
C GLU A 161 -11.59 11.59 -5.60
N LEU A 162 -12.28 10.50 -5.94
CA LEU A 162 -11.76 9.47 -6.85
C LEU A 162 -11.41 10.08 -8.22
N GLY A 163 -12.28 10.93 -8.77
CA GLY A 163 -12.05 11.60 -10.05
C GLY A 163 -10.79 12.46 -10.04
N LYS A 164 -10.59 13.26 -9.00
CA LYS A 164 -9.38 14.08 -8.80
C LYS A 164 -8.12 13.21 -8.71
N LEU A 165 -8.17 12.15 -7.90
CA LEU A 165 -7.04 11.24 -7.72
C LEU A 165 -6.65 10.57 -9.03
N VAL A 166 -7.61 9.98 -9.73
CA VAL A 166 -7.44 9.26 -11.00
C VAL A 166 -6.82 10.16 -12.08
N GLU A 167 -7.28 11.41 -12.18
CA GLU A 167 -6.72 12.41 -13.09
C GLU A 167 -5.25 12.71 -12.77
N LYS A 168 -4.94 12.98 -11.49
CA LYS A 168 -3.59 13.36 -11.04
C LYS A 168 -2.55 12.25 -11.15
N ILE A 169 -2.97 10.99 -11.03
CA ILE A 169 -2.06 9.82 -11.11
C ILE A 169 -2.10 9.14 -12.48
N GLY A 170 -2.90 9.62 -13.43
CA GLY A 170 -2.95 9.12 -14.80
C GLY A 170 -3.53 7.71 -14.96
N VAL A 171 -4.55 7.36 -14.16
CA VAL A 171 -5.35 6.15 -14.33
C VAL A 171 -6.51 6.46 -15.28
N ARG A 172 -6.79 5.57 -16.23
CA ARG A 172 -7.86 5.78 -17.23
C ARG A 172 -8.93 4.71 -17.04
N ALA A 173 -10.18 5.14 -16.77
CA ALA A 173 -11.31 4.26 -16.94
C ALA A 173 -11.41 3.86 -18.44
N ARG A 174 -11.47 2.57 -18.75
CA ARG A 174 -11.85 2.13 -20.08
C ARG A 174 -13.30 2.53 -20.31
N ARG A 175 -13.53 3.35 -21.34
CA ARG A 175 -14.88 3.63 -21.84
C ARG A 175 -15.49 2.38 -22.46
#